data_90b52ddd9e8fd92aad064758014e1a45
#
_entry.id   90b52ddd9e8fd92aad064758014e1a45
#
_cell.length_a   1.000
_cell.length_b   1.000
_cell.length_c   1.000
_cell.angle_alpha   90.00
_cell.angle_beta   90.00
_cell.angle_gamma   90.00
#
_symmetry.space_group_name_H-M   'P 1'
#
loop_
_entity.id
_entity.type
_entity.pdbx_description
1 polymer ?
#
loop_
_entity_poly.entity_id
_entity_poly.type
_entity_poly.pdbx_seq_one_letter_code
_entity_poly.pdbx_strand_id
1 'polypeptide(L)'
;METLGAGTVLVVEDEREIRELLRRYLERAGFAVLTTRSGAQALQMLDEHTADILVLDLGLPDVDGTEVLRAARTGSGVPVVVLTARSEVVDRIRGLELGADDYVTKPFSPTEVVLRVQAVLHRTRGGSDASGPSSFGAGRLRVDEARHEVSWDGATLDLTPTEFGLLAALAAMPGRAYSRYELVNRVRGYEFAGYERSIDSHVKNLRHKLGTDGAAVVETVHGVGYRLGLRRDR
;
A
#
# COMPACT_ATOMS: atom_id res chain seq x y z
N MET A 1 17.12 -10.92 -23.11
CA MET A 1 15.79 -10.68 -22.52
C MET A 1 16.05 -9.81 -21.29
N GLU A 2 16.12 -8.49 -21.52
CA GLU A 2 16.32 -7.52 -20.44
C GLU A 2 15.05 -7.53 -19.59
N THR A 3 15.16 -8.02 -18.38
CA THR A 3 14.18 -7.76 -17.33
C THR A 3 14.24 -6.26 -17.04
N LEU A 4 13.27 -5.51 -17.52
CA LEU A 4 13.02 -4.14 -17.05
C LEU A 4 12.92 -4.23 -15.53
N GLY A 5 13.95 -3.78 -14.84
CA GLY A 5 14.07 -3.87 -13.39
C GLY A 5 12.89 -3.14 -12.74
N ALA A 6 12.34 -3.69 -11.68
CA ALA A 6 11.20 -3.13 -10.93
C ALA A 6 11.48 -1.70 -10.41
N GLY A 7 12.72 -1.19 -10.53
CA GLY A 7 13.21 0.12 -10.10
C GLY A 7 14.22 0.03 -8.97
N THR A 8 14.72 1.19 -8.55
CA THR A 8 15.73 1.32 -7.50
C THR A 8 15.08 1.80 -6.20
N VAL A 9 15.25 1.04 -5.13
CA VAL A 9 14.79 1.40 -3.78
C VAL A 9 15.97 1.86 -2.94
N LEU A 10 15.90 3.05 -2.36
CA LEU A 10 16.85 3.49 -1.33
C LEU A 10 16.29 3.15 0.05
N VAL A 11 17.00 2.33 0.82
CA VAL A 11 16.65 1.99 2.20
C VAL A 11 17.56 2.75 3.16
N VAL A 12 16.95 3.58 4.01
CA VAL A 12 17.62 4.38 5.05
C VAL A 12 17.17 3.87 6.42
N GLU A 13 18.04 3.14 7.08
CA GLU A 13 17.74 2.45 8.34
C GLU A 13 19.08 2.26 9.10
N ASP A 14 19.17 2.70 10.34
CA ASP A 14 20.41 2.63 11.12
C ASP A 14 20.69 1.21 11.65
N GLU A 15 19.64 0.46 12.01
CA GLU A 15 19.77 -0.92 12.46
C GLU A 15 20.20 -1.85 11.32
N ARG A 16 21.43 -2.38 11.43
CA ARG A 16 22.03 -3.22 10.38
C ARG A 16 21.17 -4.44 10.03
N GLU A 17 20.59 -5.10 11.04
CA GLU A 17 19.81 -6.32 10.83
C GLU A 17 18.54 -6.04 10.03
N ILE A 18 17.83 -4.96 10.36
CA ILE A 18 16.61 -4.52 9.65
C ILE A 18 16.98 -4.11 8.22
N ARG A 19 18.02 -3.31 8.06
CA ARG A 19 18.49 -2.85 6.74
C ARG A 19 18.85 -4.00 5.81
N GLU A 20 19.61 -5.00 6.29
CA GLU A 20 19.98 -6.18 5.51
C GLU A 20 18.79 -7.11 5.24
N LEU A 21 17.83 -7.17 6.14
CA LEU A 21 16.60 -7.93 5.98
C LEU A 21 15.77 -7.31 4.84
N LEU A 22 15.52 -6.00 4.88
CA LEU A 22 14.78 -5.27 3.85
C LEU A 22 15.46 -5.37 2.49
N ARG A 23 16.80 -5.19 2.44
CA ARG A 23 17.56 -5.34 1.20
C ARG A 23 17.28 -6.68 0.53
N ARG A 24 17.41 -7.80 1.27
CA ARG A 24 17.20 -9.15 0.72
C ARG A 24 15.79 -9.38 0.20
N TYR A 25 14.78 -8.87 0.89
CA TYR A 25 13.38 -9.04 0.47
C TYR A 25 13.04 -8.21 -0.76
N LEU A 26 13.53 -6.98 -0.83
CA LEU A 26 13.35 -6.09 -1.99
C LEU A 26 14.10 -6.61 -3.23
N GLU A 27 15.35 -7.08 -3.06
CA GLU A 27 16.10 -7.71 -4.15
C GLU A 27 15.40 -8.97 -4.69
N ARG A 28 14.83 -9.82 -3.81
CA ARG A 28 14.01 -10.97 -4.23
C ARG A 28 12.74 -10.57 -4.98
N ALA A 29 12.21 -9.40 -4.72
CA ALA A 29 11.07 -8.85 -5.43
C ALA A 29 11.45 -8.19 -6.77
N GLY A 30 12.74 -8.20 -7.15
CA GLY A 30 13.24 -7.71 -8.44
C GLY A 30 13.70 -6.25 -8.44
N PHE A 31 13.81 -5.61 -7.28
CA PHE A 31 14.31 -4.24 -7.17
C PHE A 31 15.84 -4.20 -7.12
N ALA A 32 16.44 -3.16 -7.70
CA ALA A 32 17.77 -2.72 -7.32
C ALA A 32 17.69 -2.02 -5.96
N VAL A 33 18.61 -2.31 -5.04
CA VAL A 33 18.52 -1.78 -3.67
C VAL A 33 19.81 -1.08 -3.28
N LEU A 34 19.68 0.21 -2.96
CA LEU A 34 20.72 1.00 -2.32
C LEU A 34 20.40 1.09 -0.83
N THR A 35 21.44 1.06 0.01
CA THR A 35 21.23 1.11 1.45
C THR A 35 22.18 2.10 2.12
N THR A 36 21.69 2.84 3.10
CA THR A 36 22.52 3.65 3.99
C THR A 36 21.99 3.62 5.41
N ARG A 37 22.87 3.89 6.38
CA ARG A 37 22.52 4.08 7.79
C ARG A 37 22.44 5.56 8.20
N SER A 38 22.76 6.46 7.28
CA SER A 38 22.98 7.87 7.52
C SER A 38 21.96 8.70 6.75
N GLY A 39 21.23 9.58 7.44
CA GLY A 39 20.35 10.56 6.82
C GLY A 39 21.10 11.56 5.96
N ALA A 40 22.29 12.00 6.38
CA ALA A 40 23.14 12.89 5.58
C ALA A 40 23.55 12.26 4.26
N GLN A 41 23.90 10.97 4.25
CA GLN A 41 24.21 10.24 3.02
C GLN A 41 22.96 10.05 2.15
N ALA A 42 21.81 9.81 2.78
CA ALA A 42 20.53 9.70 2.05
C ALA A 42 20.20 11.00 1.31
N LEU A 43 20.42 12.17 1.92
CA LEU A 43 20.22 13.47 1.27
C LEU A 43 21.09 13.63 0.02
N GLN A 44 22.36 13.24 0.07
CA GLN A 44 23.25 13.27 -1.10
C GLN A 44 22.75 12.33 -2.21
N MET A 45 22.32 11.11 -1.86
CA MET A 45 21.83 10.13 -2.84
C MET A 45 20.50 10.58 -3.48
N LEU A 46 19.67 11.32 -2.76
CA LEU A 46 18.44 11.92 -3.31
C LEU A 46 18.75 13.04 -4.31
N ASP A 47 19.73 13.87 -4.04
CA ASP A 47 20.17 14.92 -4.96
C ASP A 47 20.76 14.35 -6.28
N GLU A 48 21.38 13.19 -6.21
CA GLU A 48 21.90 12.45 -7.38
C GLU A 48 20.80 11.71 -8.18
N HIS A 49 19.53 11.79 -7.76
CA HIS A 49 18.39 11.11 -8.39
C HIS A 49 18.60 9.59 -8.57
N THR A 50 19.21 8.96 -7.58
CA THR A 50 19.61 7.55 -7.66
C THR A 50 18.51 6.54 -7.32
N ALA A 51 17.36 6.99 -6.80
CA ALA A 51 16.28 6.12 -6.36
C ALA A 51 14.91 6.50 -6.93
N ASP A 52 14.11 5.48 -7.22
CA ASP A 52 12.70 5.62 -7.62
C ASP A 52 11.74 5.70 -6.43
N ILE A 53 12.18 5.21 -5.27
CA ILE A 53 11.42 5.22 -4.02
C ILE A 53 12.36 5.14 -2.82
N LEU A 54 11.98 5.80 -1.74
CA LEU A 54 12.68 5.82 -0.46
C LEU A 54 11.91 5.00 0.59
N VAL A 55 12.59 4.10 1.27
CA VAL A 55 12.13 3.47 2.53
C VAL A 55 12.94 4.08 3.66
N LEU A 56 12.30 4.83 4.54
CA LEU A 56 12.94 5.70 5.51
C LEU A 56 12.54 5.39 6.94
N ASP A 57 13.50 5.05 7.79
CA ASP A 57 13.32 5.15 9.24
C ASP A 57 13.45 6.61 9.70
N LEU A 58 12.54 7.06 10.54
CA LEU A 58 12.62 8.39 11.13
C LEU A 58 13.62 8.47 12.30
N GLY A 59 13.91 7.35 12.97
CA GLY A 59 14.79 7.26 14.11
C GLY A 59 16.29 7.29 13.79
N LEU A 60 16.72 8.06 12.80
CA LEU A 60 18.13 8.13 12.40
C LEU A 60 18.99 8.88 13.43
N PRO A 61 20.27 8.44 13.64
CA PRO A 61 21.11 9.00 14.69
C PRO A 61 21.81 10.32 14.33
N ASP A 62 21.88 10.68 13.05
CA ASP A 62 22.70 11.79 12.54
C ASP A 62 21.88 12.98 12.02
N VAL A 63 20.73 12.74 11.42
CA VAL A 63 19.82 13.75 10.87
C VAL A 63 18.40 13.38 11.23
N ASP A 64 17.56 14.36 11.54
CA ASP A 64 16.12 14.12 11.75
C ASP A 64 15.50 13.51 10.49
N GLY A 65 14.95 12.30 10.61
CA GLY A 65 14.32 11.61 9.48
C GLY A 65 13.22 12.43 8.79
N THR A 66 12.58 13.36 9.50
CA THR A 66 11.60 14.29 8.92
C THR A 66 12.24 15.30 7.96
N GLU A 67 13.52 15.62 8.14
CA GLU A 67 14.28 16.47 7.22
C GLU A 67 14.56 15.71 5.91
N VAL A 68 14.96 14.44 6.01
CA VAL A 68 15.15 13.56 4.83
C VAL A 68 13.84 13.40 4.08
N LEU A 69 12.72 13.18 4.79
CA LEU A 69 11.38 13.08 4.18
C LEU A 69 11.02 14.38 3.43
N ARG A 70 11.24 15.53 4.05
CA ARG A 70 10.95 16.83 3.42
C ARG A 70 11.80 17.05 2.18
N ALA A 71 13.10 16.75 2.23
CA ALA A 71 14.00 16.87 1.08
C ALA A 71 13.58 15.96 -0.08
N ALA A 72 13.20 14.71 0.19
CA ALA A 72 12.69 13.79 -0.82
C ALA A 72 11.45 14.36 -1.54
N ARG A 73 10.56 15.04 -0.81
CA ARG A 73 9.30 15.59 -1.36
C ARG A 73 9.49 16.89 -2.12
N THR A 74 10.30 17.81 -1.61
CA THR A 74 10.46 19.15 -2.20
C THR A 74 11.54 19.22 -3.27
N GLY A 75 12.58 18.39 -3.17
CA GLY A 75 13.73 18.38 -4.09
C GLY A 75 13.58 17.36 -5.22
N SER A 76 13.65 16.09 -4.88
CA SER A 76 13.70 15.01 -5.88
C SER A 76 12.32 14.53 -6.35
N GLY A 77 11.25 14.80 -5.59
CA GLY A 77 9.91 14.26 -5.87
C GLY A 77 9.81 12.73 -5.69
N VAL A 78 10.81 12.11 -5.08
CA VAL A 78 10.86 10.67 -4.82
C VAL A 78 9.80 10.29 -3.79
N PRO A 79 8.93 9.31 -4.07
CA PRO A 79 7.95 8.84 -3.13
C PRO A 79 8.61 8.15 -1.92
N VAL A 80 7.95 8.25 -0.75
CA VAL A 80 8.51 7.80 0.52
C VAL A 80 7.56 6.88 1.27
N VAL A 81 8.05 5.68 1.63
CA VAL A 81 7.46 4.78 2.63
C VAL A 81 8.22 4.95 3.94
N VAL A 82 7.54 5.43 4.97
CA VAL A 82 8.14 5.70 6.29
C VAL A 82 8.02 4.47 7.19
N LEU A 83 9.12 4.09 7.85
CA LEU A 83 9.14 3.13 8.95
C LEU A 83 9.07 3.90 10.27
N THR A 84 8.16 3.53 11.19
CA THR A 84 7.97 4.28 12.44
C THR A 84 7.67 3.38 13.63
N ALA A 85 8.09 3.76 14.84
CA ALA A 85 7.74 3.06 16.06
C ALA A 85 6.29 3.36 16.48
N ARG A 86 5.62 2.41 17.17
CA ARG A 86 4.23 2.55 17.64
C ARG A 86 3.97 3.75 18.56
N SER A 87 4.99 4.20 19.30
CA SER A 87 4.90 5.33 20.22
C SER A 87 4.76 6.69 19.53
N GLU A 88 5.08 6.74 18.23
CA GLU A 88 5.08 7.96 17.41
C GLU A 88 3.76 8.12 16.62
N VAL A 89 2.66 7.55 17.13
CA VAL A 89 1.31 7.72 16.51
C VAL A 89 0.91 9.21 16.42
N VAL A 90 1.41 10.05 17.34
CA VAL A 90 1.26 11.51 17.28
C VAL A 90 2.10 12.09 16.13
N ASP A 91 3.24 11.48 15.83
CA ASP A 91 4.10 11.88 14.72
C ASP A 91 3.55 11.38 13.37
N ARG A 92 2.69 10.33 13.35
CA ARG A 92 1.95 9.91 12.14
C ARG A 92 1.00 10.99 11.62
N ILE A 93 0.35 11.75 12.50
CA ILE A 93 -0.50 12.89 12.11
C ILE A 93 0.37 14.00 11.54
N ARG A 94 1.51 14.31 12.18
CA ARG A 94 2.52 15.23 11.65
C ARG A 94 3.16 14.71 10.35
N GLY A 95 3.39 13.40 10.24
CA GLY A 95 3.96 12.77 9.06
C GLY A 95 3.03 12.81 7.84
N LEU A 96 1.70 12.69 8.02
CA LEU A 96 0.70 12.92 6.96
C LEU A 96 0.74 14.39 6.48
N GLU A 97 0.95 15.34 7.39
CA GLU A 97 1.19 16.75 7.06
C GLU A 97 2.55 16.96 6.36
N LEU A 98 3.55 16.09 6.60
CA LEU A 98 4.88 16.12 5.98
C LEU A 98 4.92 15.39 4.62
N GLY A 99 3.83 14.74 4.21
CA GLY A 99 3.63 14.25 2.85
C GLY A 99 4.28 12.92 2.48
N ALA A 100 4.49 11.99 3.42
CA ALA A 100 4.87 10.61 3.07
C ALA A 100 3.75 9.91 2.29
N ASP A 101 4.13 9.00 1.38
CA ASP A 101 3.19 8.29 0.53
C ASP A 101 2.59 7.06 1.21
N ASP A 102 3.30 6.47 2.18
CA ASP A 102 2.80 5.39 3.03
C ASP A 102 3.61 5.27 4.34
N TYR A 103 3.05 4.54 5.31
CA TYR A 103 3.65 4.32 6.64
C TYR A 103 3.59 2.84 7.04
N VAL A 104 4.69 2.36 7.62
CA VAL A 104 4.80 1.02 8.20
C VAL A 104 5.23 1.13 9.66
N THR A 105 4.45 0.54 10.56
CA THR A 105 4.77 0.57 12.00
C THR A 105 5.67 -0.59 12.39
N LYS A 106 6.75 -0.30 13.11
CA LYS A 106 7.59 -1.33 13.77
C LYS A 106 6.86 -1.95 14.98
N PRO A 107 6.87 -3.30 15.16
CA PRO A 107 7.49 -4.28 14.31
C PRO A 107 6.66 -4.59 13.05
N PHE A 108 7.31 -4.82 11.92
CA PHE A 108 6.68 -5.08 10.62
C PHE A 108 7.15 -6.39 9.98
N SER A 109 6.38 -6.90 9.04
CA SER A 109 6.82 -7.96 8.14
C SER A 109 7.60 -7.37 6.96
N PRO A 110 8.80 -7.88 6.60
CA PRO A 110 9.51 -7.41 5.41
C PRO A 110 8.69 -7.55 4.12
N THR A 111 7.83 -8.56 4.03
CA THR A 111 6.90 -8.74 2.90
C THR A 111 5.90 -7.59 2.80
N GLU A 112 5.47 -7.02 3.94
CA GLU A 112 4.60 -5.85 3.94
C GLU A 112 5.29 -4.63 3.31
N VAL A 113 6.54 -4.36 3.70
CA VAL A 113 7.31 -3.25 3.14
C VAL A 113 7.43 -3.41 1.62
N VAL A 114 7.72 -4.62 1.13
CA VAL A 114 7.77 -4.91 -0.32
C VAL A 114 6.44 -4.58 -1.01
N LEU A 115 5.31 -5.03 -0.46
CA LEU A 115 3.99 -4.77 -1.04
C LEU A 115 3.65 -3.28 -1.07
N ARG A 116 4.02 -2.53 -0.03
CA ARG A 116 3.82 -1.08 0.03
C ARG A 116 4.70 -0.33 -0.97
N VAL A 117 5.97 -0.72 -1.08
CA VAL A 117 6.88 -0.18 -2.09
C VAL A 117 6.31 -0.39 -3.50
N GLN A 118 5.81 -1.60 -3.80
CA GLN A 118 5.18 -1.90 -5.09
C GLN A 118 3.92 -1.04 -5.31
N ALA A 119 3.06 -0.91 -4.31
CA ALA A 119 1.84 -0.14 -4.39
C ALA A 119 2.12 1.36 -4.61
N VAL A 120 3.09 1.93 -3.90
CA VAL A 120 3.49 3.32 -4.04
C VAL A 120 4.10 3.57 -5.43
N LEU A 121 5.04 2.73 -5.89
CA LEU A 121 5.64 2.86 -7.22
C LEU A 121 4.62 2.71 -8.35
N HIS A 122 3.66 1.82 -8.21
CA HIS A 122 2.58 1.67 -9.18
C HIS A 122 1.75 2.95 -9.31
N ARG A 123 1.46 3.63 -8.20
CA ARG A 123 0.75 4.91 -8.20
C ARG A 123 1.56 6.05 -8.83
N THR A 124 2.86 6.16 -8.49
CA THR A 124 3.70 7.30 -8.89
C THR A 124 4.24 7.19 -10.30
N ARG A 125 4.49 5.97 -10.81
CA ARG A 125 4.93 5.76 -12.20
C ARG A 125 3.80 5.96 -13.21
N GLY A 126 2.62 6.40 -12.73
CA GLY A 126 1.42 6.50 -13.53
C GLY A 126 1.33 5.23 -14.35
N GLY A 127 0.85 4.15 -13.75
CA GLY A 127 0.75 2.90 -14.48
C GLY A 127 0.19 3.19 -15.85
N SER A 128 1.07 3.29 -16.85
CA SER A 128 0.73 3.49 -18.26
C SER A 128 0.27 2.17 -18.88
N ASP A 129 -0.46 1.38 -18.09
CA ASP A 129 -1.58 0.65 -18.60
C ASP A 129 -2.76 1.60 -18.49
N ALA A 130 -3.17 2.12 -19.62
CA ALA A 130 -4.33 2.97 -19.86
C ALA A 130 -5.63 2.18 -19.58
N SER A 131 -5.79 1.69 -18.36
CA SER A 131 -7.06 1.30 -17.82
C SER A 131 -7.41 2.36 -16.78
N GLY A 132 -8.26 3.29 -17.18
CA GLY A 132 -9.03 4.12 -16.26
C GLY A 132 -9.63 3.27 -15.13
N PRO A 133 -10.42 3.86 -14.24
CA PRO A 133 -10.96 3.12 -13.09
C PRO A 133 -11.52 1.78 -13.54
N SER A 134 -11.13 0.71 -12.85
CA SER A 134 -11.67 -0.63 -13.14
C SER A 134 -13.18 -0.60 -12.98
N SER A 135 -13.91 -1.02 -14.01
CA SER A 135 -15.37 -0.97 -14.08
C SER A 135 -15.96 -2.37 -14.00
N PHE A 136 -17.05 -2.49 -13.26
CA PHE A 136 -17.74 -3.77 -13.03
C PHE A 136 -19.25 -3.57 -13.03
N GLY A 137 -19.97 -4.62 -13.50
CA GLY A 137 -21.42 -4.66 -13.47
C GLY A 137 -22.07 -3.60 -14.36
N ALA A 138 -21.59 -3.46 -15.60
CA ALA A 138 -22.04 -2.47 -16.59
C ALA A 138 -21.84 -1.01 -16.12
N GLY A 139 -20.70 -0.71 -15.54
CA GLY A 139 -20.33 0.64 -15.09
C GLY A 139 -20.84 1.04 -13.72
N ARG A 140 -21.58 0.17 -13.05
CA ARG A 140 -22.17 0.47 -11.73
C ARG A 140 -21.12 0.65 -10.64
N LEU A 141 -20.15 -0.28 -10.55
CA LEU A 141 -19.04 -0.17 -9.64
C LEU A 141 -17.79 0.27 -10.41
N ARG A 142 -17.18 1.35 -9.98
CA ARG A 142 -15.86 1.79 -10.48
C ARG A 142 -14.90 1.89 -9.32
N VAL A 143 -13.71 1.32 -9.50
CA VAL A 143 -12.63 1.33 -8.51
C VAL A 143 -11.42 2.00 -9.15
N ASP A 144 -11.06 3.16 -8.64
CA ASP A 144 -9.85 3.89 -9.01
C ASP A 144 -8.80 3.69 -7.91
N GLU A 145 -7.90 2.73 -8.13
CA GLU A 145 -6.84 2.43 -7.16
C GLU A 145 -5.81 3.57 -7.07
N ALA A 146 -5.60 4.31 -8.16
CA ALA A 146 -4.65 5.40 -8.19
C ALA A 146 -5.12 6.60 -7.35
N ARG A 147 -6.43 6.87 -7.38
CA ARG A 147 -7.04 7.96 -6.61
C ARG A 147 -7.58 7.53 -5.25
N HIS A 148 -7.58 6.23 -4.95
CA HIS A 148 -8.26 5.67 -3.78
C HIS A 148 -9.76 5.99 -3.74
N GLU A 149 -10.39 6.06 -4.89
CA GLU A 149 -11.79 6.39 -5.04
C GLU A 149 -12.61 5.19 -5.51
N VAL A 150 -13.79 5.08 -4.97
CA VAL A 150 -14.79 4.11 -5.42
C VAL A 150 -16.07 4.85 -5.70
N SER A 151 -16.73 4.54 -6.83
CA SER A 151 -18.09 5.00 -7.08
C SER A 151 -19.03 3.81 -7.32
N TRP A 152 -20.25 3.94 -6.83
CA TRP A 152 -21.34 3.01 -7.00
C TRP A 152 -22.55 3.73 -7.57
N ASP A 153 -23.08 3.26 -8.72
CA ASP A 153 -24.18 3.88 -9.47
C ASP A 153 -23.95 5.39 -9.71
N GLY A 154 -22.68 5.79 -9.96
CA GLY A 154 -22.27 7.16 -10.24
C GLY A 154 -22.02 8.04 -9.00
N ALA A 155 -22.35 7.57 -7.78
CA ALA A 155 -22.07 8.27 -6.53
C ALA A 155 -20.76 7.80 -5.92
N THR A 156 -19.89 8.74 -5.49
CA THR A 156 -18.66 8.42 -4.76
C THR A 156 -19.00 7.83 -3.38
N LEU A 157 -18.37 6.72 -3.02
CA LEU A 157 -18.52 6.09 -1.71
C LEU A 157 -17.43 6.58 -0.76
N ASP A 158 -17.83 7.03 0.41
CA ASP A 158 -16.92 7.32 1.51
C ASP A 158 -16.51 6.03 2.22
N LEU A 159 -15.39 5.45 1.80
CA LEU A 159 -14.86 4.21 2.34
C LEU A 159 -13.69 4.48 3.28
N THR A 160 -13.65 3.74 4.39
CA THR A 160 -12.43 3.70 5.21
C THR A 160 -11.30 3.01 4.44
N PRO A 161 -10.01 3.24 4.76
CA PRO A 161 -8.89 2.57 4.11
C PRO A 161 -9.00 1.04 4.09
N THR A 162 -9.54 0.45 5.15
CA THR A 162 -9.76 -1.00 5.24
C THR A 162 -10.88 -1.48 4.31
N GLU A 163 -11.98 -0.74 4.22
CA GLU A 163 -13.10 -1.06 3.31
C GLU A 163 -12.69 -0.90 1.84
N PHE A 164 -11.93 0.15 1.53
CA PHE A 164 -11.34 0.35 0.21
C PHE A 164 -10.41 -0.83 -0.17
N GLY A 165 -9.44 -1.15 0.70
CA GLY A 165 -8.51 -2.25 0.47
C GLY A 165 -9.22 -3.60 0.31
N LEU A 166 -10.30 -3.84 1.06
CA LEU A 166 -11.13 -5.03 0.95
C LEU A 166 -11.80 -5.11 -0.42
N LEU A 167 -12.44 -4.03 -0.87
CA LEU A 167 -13.11 -3.98 -2.16
C LEU A 167 -12.11 -4.11 -3.32
N ALA A 168 -10.98 -3.41 -3.26
CA ALA A 168 -9.90 -3.50 -4.25
C ALA A 168 -9.33 -4.93 -4.34
N ALA A 169 -9.11 -5.60 -3.20
CA ALA A 169 -8.65 -6.99 -3.17
C ALA A 169 -9.64 -7.95 -3.85
N LEU A 170 -10.94 -7.75 -3.65
CA LEU A 170 -11.99 -8.53 -4.30
C LEU A 170 -12.12 -8.21 -5.80
N ALA A 171 -11.94 -6.94 -6.17
CA ALA A 171 -12.00 -6.44 -7.53
C ALA A 171 -10.80 -6.85 -8.40
N ALA A 172 -9.65 -7.13 -7.80
CA ALA A 172 -8.46 -7.59 -8.50
C ALA A 172 -8.69 -8.89 -9.29
N MET A 173 -9.49 -9.81 -8.74
CA MET A 173 -9.88 -11.06 -9.43
C MET A 173 -11.38 -11.35 -9.20
N PRO A 174 -12.27 -10.73 -9.99
CA PRO A 174 -13.72 -10.89 -9.85
C PRO A 174 -14.15 -12.35 -9.95
N GLY A 175 -15.07 -12.75 -9.08
CA GLY A 175 -15.57 -14.13 -9.00
C GLY A 175 -14.68 -15.08 -8.20
N ARG A 176 -13.41 -14.76 -7.94
CA ARG A 176 -12.57 -15.54 -7.03
C ARG A 176 -13.07 -15.42 -5.60
N ALA A 177 -13.25 -16.54 -4.91
CA ALA A 177 -13.50 -16.57 -3.49
C ALA A 177 -12.17 -16.43 -2.70
N TYR A 178 -12.16 -15.52 -1.75
CA TYR A 178 -11.06 -15.31 -0.81
C TYR A 178 -11.49 -15.74 0.58
N SER A 179 -10.61 -16.45 1.28
CA SER A 179 -10.84 -16.73 2.69
C SER A 179 -10.70 -15.43 3.52
N ARG A 180 -11.28 -15.45 4.74
CA ARG A 180 -11.13 -14.34 5.67
C ARG A 180 -9.67 -14.05 6.00
N TYR A 181 -8.88 -15.11 6.16
CA TYR A 181 -7.44 -15.04 6.37
C TYR A 181 -6.71 -14.36 5.20
N GLU A 182 -6.99 -14.76 3.95
CA GLU A 182 -6.41 -14.12 2.76
C GLU A 182 -6.78 -12.64 2.67
N LEU A 183 -8.02 -12.26 3.02
CA LEU A 183 -8.46 -10.86 2.99
C LEU A 183 -7.78 -10.04 4.08
N VAL A 184 -7.64 -10.56 5.31
CA VAL A 184 -6.86 -9.88 6.38
C VAL A 184 -5.45 -9.59 5.90
N ASN A 185 -4.76 -10.59 5.34
CA ASN A 185 -3.38 -10.45 4.89
C ASN A 185 -3.24 -9.47 3.71
N ARG A 186 -4.21 -9.44 2.78
CA ARG A 186 -4.19 -8.50 1.65
C ARG A 186 -4.48 -7.05 2.06
N VAL A 187 -5.37 -6.85 3.02
CA VAL A 187 -5.81 -5.52 3.45
C VAL A 187 -4.86 -4.91 4.47
N ARG A 188 -4.25 -5.73 5.34
CA ARG A 188 -3.39 -5.26 6.43
C ARG A 188 -1.92 -5.65 6.31
N GLY A 189 -1.56 -6.56 5.39
CA GLY A 189 -0.18 -6.97 5.16
C GLY A 189 0.46 -7.83 6.26
N TYR A 190 -0.33 -8.40 7.19
CA TYR A 190 0.19 -9.19 8.31
C TYR A 190 -0.50 -10.54 8.46
N GLU A 191 0.24 -11.56 8.88
CA GLU A 191 -0.31 -12.79 9.46
C GLU A 191 -0.84 -12.49 10.87
N PHE A 192 -2.09 -12.11 10.98
CA PHE A 192 -2.78 -11.96 12.26
C PHE A 192 -3.78 -13.10 12.46
N ALA A 193 -3.33 -14.18 13.12
CA ALA A 193 -4.24 -15.18 13.66
C ALA A 193 -5.15 -14.51 14.71
N GLY A 194 -6.46 -14.52 14.49
CA GLY A 194 -7.47 -14.02 15.43
C GLY A 194 -8.29 -12.79 14.98
N TYR A 195 -7.91 -12.09 13.92
CA TYR A 195 -8.65 -10.93 13.40
C TYR A 195 -9.64 -11.24 12.26
N GLU A 196 -9.89 -12.50 11.98
CA GLU A 196 -10.83 -12.94 10.93
C GLU A 196 -12.24 -12.38 11.14
N ARG A 197 -12.67 -12.23 12.40
CA ARG A 197 -13.98 -11.65 12.76
C ARG A 197 -14.08 -10.15 12.41
N SER A 198 -12.97 -9.43 12.30
CA SER A 198 -12.98 -8.01 11.91
C SER A 198 -13.36 -7.83 10.44
N ILE A 199 -13.03 -8.79 9.57
CA ILE A 199 -13.41 -8.76 8.13
C ILE A 199 -14.93 -8.79 7.98
N ASP A 200 -15.62 -9.61 8.75
CA ASP A 200 -17.09 -9.71 8.67
C ASP A 200 -17.76 -8.36 9.01
N SER A 201 -17.21 -7.61 9.97
CA SER A 201 -17.67 -6.26 10.30
C SER A 201 -17.41 -5.26 9.18
N HIS A 202 -16.23 -5.28 8.57
CA HIS A 202 -15.91 -4.42 7.44
C HIS A 202 -16.74 -4.75 6.20
N VAL A 203 -16.99 -6.03 5.92
CA VAL A 203 -17.91 -6.47 4.85
C VAL A 203 -19.33 -5.98 5.13
N LYS A 204 -19.82 -6.09 6.38
CA LYS A 204 -21.14 -5.57 6.76
C LYS A 204 -21.25 -4.07 6.50
N ASN A 205 -20.25 -3.29 6.90
CA ASN A 205 -20.23 -1.84 6.70
C ASN A 205 -20.14 -1.48 5.20
N LEU A 206 -19.28 -2.16 4.46
CA LEU A 206 -19.14 -1.98 3.01
C LEU A 206 -20.47 -2.28 2.30
N ARG A 207 -21.14 -3.38 2.63
CA ARG A 207 -22.46 -3.72 2.09
C ARG A 207 -23.51 -2.66 2.42
N HIS A 208 -23.47 -2.10 3.63
CA HIS A 208 -24.37 -1.02 4.03
C HIS A 208 -24.17 0.24 3.16
N LYS A 209 -22.91 0.60 2.89
CA LYS A 209 -22.56 1.74 2.01
C LYS A 209 -22.95 1.51 0.54
N LEU A 210 -22.94 0.26 0.07
CA LEU A 210 -23.41 -0.15 -1.26
C LEU A 210 -24.94 -0.25 -1.38
N GLY A 211 -25.67 -0.06 -0.25
CA GLY A 211 -27.12 -0.07 -0.23
C GLY A 211 -27.73 -1.46 -0.39
N THR A 212 -28.89 -1.52 -1.07
CA THR A 212 -29.67 -2.77 -1.25
C THR A 212 -28.92 -3.86 -1.98
N ASP A 213 -28.02 -3.49 -2.88
CA ASP A 213 -27.26 -4.43 -3.72
C ASP A 213 -25.96 -4.90 -3.06
N GLY A 214 -25.63 -4.38 -1.87
CA GLY A 214 -24.38 -4.67 -1.19
C GLY A 214 -24.06 -6.15 -1.02
N ALA A 215 -25.09 -6.98 -0.77
CA ALA A 215 -24.93 -8.42 -0.64
C ALA A 215 -24.65 -9.12 -1.99
N ALA A 216 -25.13 -8.56 -3.10
CA ALA A 216 -24.88 -9.05 -4.44
C ALA A 216 -23.50 -8.58 -4.97
N VAL A 217 -23.05 -7.38 -4.55
CA VAL A 217 -21.74 -6.85 -4.91
C VAL A 217 -20.62 -7.59 -4.17
N VAL A 218 -20.77 -7.76 -2.86
CA VAL A 218 -19.83 -8.53 -2.02
C VAL A 218 -20.55 -9.78 -1.56
N GLU A 219 -20.39 -10.87 -2.29
CA GLU A 219 -21.06 -12.14 -2.00
C GLU A 219 -20.35 -12.91 -0.89
N THR A 220 -21.15 -13.60 -0.05
CA THR A 220 -20.63 -14.60 0.89
C THR A 220 -20.53 -15.96 0.20
N VAL A 221 -19.34 -16.55 0.25
CA VAL A 221 -19.11 -17.94 -0.14
C VAL A 221 -19.07 -18.77 1.14
N HIS A 222 -20.17 -19.50 1.41
CA HIS A 222 -20.31 -20.26 2.66
C HIS A 222 -19.16 -21.26 2.85
N GLY A 223 -18.61 -21.32 4.04
CA GLY A 223 -17.46 -22.18 4.37
C GLY A 223 -16.10 -21.67 3.87
N VAL A 224 -16.05 -20.62 3.02
CA VAL A 224 -14.82 -20.05 2.47
C VAL A 224 -14.60 -18.61 2.94
N GLY A 225 -15.45 -17.67 2.53
CA GLY A 225 -15.28 -16.26 2.82
C GLY A 225 -16.09 -15.37 1.87
N TYR A 226 -15.42 -14.53 1.07
CA TYR A 226 -16.08 -13.51 0.25
C TYR A 226 -15.53 -13.44 -1.17
N ARG A 227 -16.34 -12.97 -2.11
CA ARG A 227 -15.94 -12.65 -3.49
C ARG A 227 -16.66 -11.41 -4.01
N LEU A 228 -16.12 -10.81 -5.07
CA LEU A 228 -16.88 -9.84 -5.87
C LEU A 228 -17.90 -10.60 -6.75
N GLY A 229 -19.19 -10.29 -6.60
CA GLY A 229 -20.28 -10.89 -7.38
C GLY A 229 -20.46 -10.26 -8.75
N LEU A 230 -19.83 -9.11 -9.01
CA LEU A 230 -19.90 -8.41 -10.29
C LEU A 230 -18.84 -8.92 -11.27
N ARG A 231 -19.16 -8.89 -12.56
CA ARG A 231 -18.20 -9.16 -13.63
C ARG A 231 -17.47 -7.87 -14.00
N ARG A 232 -16.19 -7.99 -14.37
CA ARG A 232 -15.42 -6.87 -14.91
C ARG A 232 -15.98 -6.54 -16.30
N ASP A 233 -16.17 -5.24 -16.54
CA ASP A 233 -16.57 -4.75 -17.84
C ASP A 233 -15.37 -4.85 -18.82
N ARG A 234 -15.67 -5.00 -20.10
CA ARG A 234 -14.66 -5.14 -21.16
C ARG A 234 -14.18 -3.78 -21.63
#